data_8965de5d1d2e54084a42bba5b5c768ea
#
_entry.id   8965de5d1d2e54084a42bba5b5c768ea
#
_cell.length_a   1.000
_cell.length_b   1.000
_cell.length_c   1.000
_cell.angle_alpha   90.00
_cell.angle_beta   90.00
_cell.angle_gamma   90.00
#
_symmetry.space_group_name_H-M   'P 1'
#
loop_
_entity.id
_entity.type
_entity.pdbx_description
1 polymer ?
#
loop_
_entity_poly.entity_id
_entity_poly.type
_entity_poly.pdbx_seq_one_letter_code
_entity_poly.pdbx_strand_id
1 'polypeptide(L)'
;MEAYFDNSATTKVLDCVKDAVVDAMCVNYGNAAAKHRKGVEAENLIREAKKAIADTLKVQEKEILFTSGGTESNNTALIGTALANRRAGKHLITTGVEHPSIYNTMSFLEELGFEVTYLPVDHLGHISLEDLENAIREDTILVSVMYVNNEVGAVEPIEAISQLSLIHI
;
A
#
# COMPACT_ATOMS: atom_id res chain seq x y z
N MET A 1 35.52 -7.42 0.86
CA MET A 1 34.42 -6.51 1.26
C MET A 1 33.17 -7.06 0.58
N GLU A 2 32.14 -7.39 1.34
CA GLU A 2 30.84 -7.82 0.79
C GLU A 2 29.98 -6.59 0.52
N ALA A 3 29.34 -6.52 -0.65
CA ALA A 3 28.39 -5.46 -1.01
C ALA A 3 27.06 -6.11 -1.36
N TYR A 4 25.98 -5.68 -0.69
CA TYR A 4 24.63 -6.17 -0.92
C TYR A 4 23.83 -5.13 -1.71
N PHE A 5 23.38 -5.49 -2.91
CA PHE A 5 22.69 -4.58 -3.84
C PHE A 5 21.21 -4.92 -4.08
N ASP A 6 20.67 -5.90 -3.36
CA ASP A 6 19.29 -6.38 -3.54
C ASP A 6 18.35 -5.90 -2.41
N ASN A 7 18.50 -4.63 -1.99
CA ASN A 7 17.66 -4.05 -0.94
C ASN A 7 16.20 -3.83 -1.38
N SER A 8 15.91 -3.89 -2.69
CA SER A 8 14.53 -3.87 -3.20
C SER A 8 13.75 -5.14 -2.88
N ALA A 9 14.44 -6.29 -2.75
CA ALA A 9 13.83 -7.55 -2.37
C ALA A 9 13.77 -7.71 -0.85
N THR A 10 14.89 -7.46 -0.15
CA THR A 10 14.98 -7.58 1.31
C THR A 10 16.10 -6.71 1.86
N THR A 11 15.98 -6.26 3.11
CA THR A 11 16.95 -5.42 3.77
C THR A 11 17.31 -6.01 5.13
N LYS A 12 18.60 -5.95 5.49
CA LYS A 12 19.05 -6.37 6.82
C LYS A 12 18.39 -5.51 7.90
N VAL A 13 17.76 -6.18 8.87
CA VAL A 13 17.11 -5.51 9.98
C VAL A 13 18.14 -4.72 10.83
N LEU A 14 17.77 -3.52 11.27
CA LEU A 14 18.57 -2.72 12.19
C LEU A 14 18.60 -3.36 13.60
N ASP A 15 19.69 -3.20 14.32
CA ASP A 15 19.82 -3.78 15.67
C ASP A 15 18.72 -3.30 16.62
N CYS A 16 18.35 -2.02 16.59
CA CYS A 16 17.27 -1.48 17.41
C CYS A 16 15.90 -2.12 17.08
N VAL A 17 15.65 -2.47 15.81
CA VAL A 17 14.41 -3.15 15.40
C VAL A 17 14.43 -4.61 15.87
N LYS A 18 15.58 -5.31 15.70
CA LYS A 18 15.77 -6.66 16.24
C LYS A 18 15.51 -6.70 17.75
N ASP A 19 16.07 -5.76 18.50
CA ASP A 19 15.94 -5.71 19.96
C ASP A 19 14.47 -5.44 20.37
N ALA A 20 13.77 -4.56 19.66
CA ALA A 20 12.34 -4.31 19.89
C ALA A 20 11.46 -5.54 19.58
N VAL A 21 11.80 -6.30 18.54
CA VAL A 21 11.10 -7.56 18.20
C VAL A 21 11.33 -8.61 19.31
N VAL A 22 12.57 -8.77 19.77
CA VAL A 22 12.91 -9.70 20.86
C VAL A 22 12.19 -9.30 22.15
N ASP A 23 12.14 -8.00 22.48
CA ASP A 23 11.41 -7.50 23.65
C ASP A 23 9.91 -7.81 23.54
N ALA A 24 9.28 -7.54 22.40
CA ALA A 24 7.88 -7.85 22.18
C ALA A 24 7.58 -9.35 22.29
N MET A 25 8.49 -10.21 21.81
CA MET A 25 8.28 -11.66 21.85
C MET A 25 8.58 -12.28 23.22
N CYS A 26 9.54 -11.77 23.98
CA CYS A 26 10.06 -12.41 25.19
C CYS A 26 9.65 -11.72 26.49
N VAL A 27 9.41 -10.41 26.47
CA VAL A 27 9.05 -9.60 27.65
C VAL A 27 7.60 -9.15 27.60
N ASN A 28 7.20 -8.53 26.49
CA ASN A 28 5.87 -7.95 26.29
C ASN A 28 4.92 -8.85 25.45
N TYR A 29 5.05 -10.17 25.59
CA TYR A 29 4.38 -11.22 24.82
C TYR A 29 2.86 -11.33 25.05
N GLY A 30 2.25 -10.41 25.76
CA GLY A 30 0.82 -10.45 26.07
C GLY A 30 -0.07 -10.34 24.86
N ASN A 31 -1.24 -10.99 24.90
CA ASN A 31 -2.26 -10.77 23.88
C ASN A 31 -2.93 -9.41 24.13
N ALA A 32 -2.83 -8.48 23.19
CA ALA A 32 -3.38 -7.13 23.29
C ALA A 32 -4.91 -7.10 23.46
N ALA A 33 -5.64 -8.18 23.07
CA ALA A 33 -7.08 -8.28 23.30
C ALA A 33 -7.45 -8.76 24.73
N ALA A 34 -6.47 -9.18 25.54
CA ALA A 34 -6.71 -9.70 26.88
C ALA A 34 -6.89 -8.58 27.90
N LYS A 35 -7.89 -8.71 28.78
CA LYS A 35 -8.25 -7.69 29.78
C LYS A 35 -7.43 -7.78 31.08
N HIS A 36 -6.21 -8.27 31.04
CA HIS A 36 -5.31 -8.33 32.17
C HIS A 36 -4.04 -7.50 31.90
N ARG A 37 -3.22 -7.29 32.95
CA ARG A 37 -2.05 -6.39 32.88
C ARG A 37 -1.16 -6.64 31.68
N LYS A 38 -0.82 -7.88 31.36
CA LYS A 38 0.03 -8.23 30.20
C LYS A 38 -0.62 -7.89 28.86
N GLY A 39 -1.95 -7.97 28.77
CA GLY A 39 -2.69 -7.54 27.58
C GLY A 39 -2.63 -6.03 27.38
N VAL A 40 -2.80 -5.27 28.47
CA VAL A 40 -2.71 -3.80 28.45
C VAL A 40 -1.28 -3.33 28.08
N GLU A 41 -0.23 -3.99 28.58
CA GLU A 41 1.15 -3.71 28.22
C GLU A 41 1.36 -3.89 26.70
N ALA A 42 0.89 -4.98 26.12
CA ALA A 42 0.99 -5.26 24.69
C ALA A 42 0.12 -4.28 23.83
N GLU A 43 -1.10 -3.94 24.30
CA GLU A 43 -1.96 -2.95 23.63
C GLU A 43 -1.30 -1.57 23.57
N ASN A 44 -0.62 -1.17 24.64
CA ASN A 44 0.10 0.11 24.69
C ASN A 44 1.21 0.17 23.62
N LEU A 45 1.97 -0.91 23.42
CA LEU A 45 3.00 -0.96 22.36
C LEU A 45 2.38 -0.76 20.97
N ILE A 46 1.25 -1.41 20.68
CA ILE A 46 0.56 -1.26 19.39
C ILE A 46 0.07 0.18 19.23
N ARG A 47 -0.50 0.78 20.27
CA ARG A 47 -0.99 2.16 20.24
C ARG A 47 0.14 3.17 20.04
N GLU A 48 1.26 3.01 20.74
CA GLU A 48 2.45 3.85 20.56
C GLU A 48 3.01 3.76 19.14
N ALA A 49 3.08 2.55 18.58
CA ALA A 49 3.50 2.34 17.20
C ALA A 49 2.54 3.01 16.20
N LYS A 50 1.22 2.84 16.37
CA LYS A 50 0.21 3.52 15.55
C LYS A 50 0.34 5.03 15.61
N LYS A 51 0.52 5.58 16.81
CA LYS A 51 0.70 7.02 17.02
C LYS A 51 1.95 7.54 16.30
N ALA A 52 3.09 6.87 16.46
CA ALA A 52 4.33 7.27 15.79
C ALA A 52 4.20 7.28 14.26
N ILE A 53 3.53 6.29 13.67
CA ILE A 53 3.26 6.21 12.24
C ILE A 53 2.29 7.32 11.81
N ALA A 54 1.20 7.51 12.57
CA ALA A 54 0.19 8.52 12.27
C ALA A 54 0.77 9.94 12.32
N ASP A 55 1.60 10.24 13.33
CA ASP A 55 2.30 11.53 13.46
C ASP A 55 3.25 11.77 12.25
N THR A 56 3.96 10.72 11.80
CA THR A 56 4.86 10.78 10.65
C THR A 56 4.10 11.05 9.35
N LEU A 57 2.98 10.37 9.14
CA LEU A 57 2.13 10.49 7.96
C LEU A 57 1.14 11.67 8.03
N LYS A 58 1.05 12.35 9.17
CA LYS A 58 0.09 13.43 9.45
C LYS A 58 -1.37 12.99 9.27
N VAL A 59 -1.68 11.80 9.72
CA VAL A 59 -3.03 11.19 9.69
C VAL A 59 -3.48 10.82 11.11
N GLN A 60 -4.71 10.30 11.27
CA GLN A 60 -5.22 9.86 12.56
C GLN A 60 -4.82 8.40 12.85
N GLU A 61 -4.61 8.05 14.12
CA GLU A 61 -4.25 6.67 14.53
C GLU A 61 -5.24 5.61 14.03
N LYS A 62 -6.53 5.94 13.91
CA LYS A 62 -7.58 5.05 13.40
C LYS A 62 -7.43 4.72 11.91
N GLU A 63 -6.66 5.53 11.16
CA GLU A 63 -6.37 5.34 9.73
C GLU A 63 -5.18 4.39 9.51
N ILE A 64 -4.47 4.01 10.59
CA ILE A 64 -3.37 3.04 10.53
C ILE A 64 -3.91 1.63 10.78
N LEU A 65 -3.74 0.77 9.79
CA LEU A 65 -4.06 -0.65 9.87
C LEU A 65 -2.77 -1.47 9.75
N PHE A 66 -2.46 -2.29 10.74
CA PHE A 66 -1.37 -3.27 10.65
C PHE A 66 -1.83 -4.51 9.89
N THR A 67 -1.00 -4.98 8.99
CA THR A 67 -1.21 -6.18 8.18
C THR A 67 0.00 -7.10 8.30
N SER A 68 -0.12 -8.33 7.80
CA SER A 68 0.99 -9.29 7.79
C SER A 68 2.10 -8.94 6.78
N GLY A 69 1.86 -8.02 5.86
CA GLY A 69 2.83 -7.62 4.85
C GLY A 69 2.20 -6.83 3.69
N GLY A 70 3.03 -6.42 2.72
CA GLY A 70 2.62 -5.59 1.59
C GLY A 70 1.51 -6.20 0.75
N THR A 71 1.51 -7.51 0.55
CA THR A 71 0.47 -8.19 -0.22
C THR A 71 -0.91 -8.04 0.44
N GLU A 72 -1.01 -8.25 1.75
CA GLU A 72 -2.27 -8.05 2.47
C GLU A 72 -2.68 -6.58 2.48
N SER A 73 -1.72 -5.66 2.63
CA SER A 73 -2.00 -4.22 2.57
C SER A 73 -2.58 -3.82 1.21
N ASN A 74 -1.95 -4.25 0.12
CA ASN A 74 -2.40 -3.96 -1.24
C ASN A 74 -3.79 -4.55 -1.51
N ASN A 75 -4.01 -5.82 -1.16
CA ASN A 75 -5.31 -6.48 -1.31
C ASN A 75 -6.39 -5.75 -0.51
N THR A 76 -6.10 -5.39 0.74
CA THR A 76 -7.04 -4.67 1.60
C THR A 76 -7.40 -3.31 1.01
N ALA A 77 -6.41 -2.56 0.52
CA ALA A 77 -6.62 -1.27 -0.09
C ALA A 77 -7.44 -1.36 -1.39
N LEU A 78 -7.04 -2.22 -2.32
CA LEU A 78 -7.67 -2.32 -3.65
C LEU A 78 -9.07 -2.93 -3.56
N ILE A 79 -9.20 -4.11 -2.95
CA ILE A 79 -10.49 -4.80 -2.83
C ILE A 79 -11.44 -3.99 -1.94
N GLY A 80 -10.93 -3.46 -0.82
CA GLY A 80 -11.71 -2.64 0.10
C GLY A 80 -12.28 -1.40 -0.58
N THR A 81 -11.44 -0.65 -1.31
CA THR A 81 -11.85 0.55 -2.05
C THR A 81 -12.84 0.21 -3.17
N ALA A 82 -12.55 -0.81 -3.98
CA ALA A 82 -13.41 -1.22 -5.07
C ALA A 82 -14.81 -1.62 -4.57
N LEU A 83 -14.89 -2.46 -3.54
CA LEU A 83 -16.17 -2.91 -2.99
C LEU A 83 -16.93 -1.79 -2.27
N ALA A 84 -16.24 -0.90 -1.55
CA ALA A 84 -16.86 0.24 -0.87
C ALA A 84 -17.51 1.22 -1.87
N ASN A 85 -16.86 1.44 -3.01
CA ASN A 85 -17.28 2.41 -4.02
C ASN A 85 -18.04 1.81 -5.21
N ARG A 86 -18.36 0.52 -5.20
CA ARG A 86 -19.00 -0.20 -6.31
C ARG A 86 -20.35 0.37 -6.81
N ARG A 87 -20.96 1.27 -6.01
CA ARG A 87 -22.20 1.98 -6.39
C ARG A 87 -21.91 3.28 -7.14
N ALA A 88 -20.73 3.85 -6.94
CA ALA A 88 -20.29 5.06 -7.63
C ALA A 88 -19.73 4.74 -9.02
N GLY A 89 -19.06 3.60 -9.15
CA GLY A 89 -18.49 3.18 -10.42
C GLY A 89 -17.89 1.77 -10.35
N LYS A 90 -17.36 1.31 -11.49
CA LYS A 90 -16.73 0.01 -11.63
C LYS A 90 -15.38 0.07 -12.35
N HIS A 91 -14.92 1.23 -12.72
CA HIS A 91 -13.67 1.40 -13.44
C HIS A 91 -12.50 1.63 -12.49
N LEU A 92 -11.43 0.89 -12.71
CA LEU A 92 -10.16 0.94 -11.98
C LEU A 92 -9.04 1.20 -12.98
N ILE A 93 -8.02 1.94 -12.58
CA ILE A 93 -6.83 2.18 -13.40
C ILE A 93 -5.59 1.72 -12.64
N THR A 94 -4.71 1.02 -13.32
CA THR A 94 -3.39 0.63 -12.80
C THR A 94 -2.34 0.67 -13.92
N THR A 95 -1.09 0.29 -13.63
CA THR A 95 -0.02 0.27 -14.64
C THR A 95 0.34 -1.15 -15.06
N GLY A 96 0.95 -1.30 -16.24
CA GLY A 96 1.42 -2.60 -16.73
C GLY A 96 2.65 -3.15 -16.00
N VAL A 97 3.27 -2.37 -15.10
CA VAL A 97 4.54 -2.71 -14.42
C VAL A 97 4.42 -2.83 -12.90
N GLU A 98 3.21 -3.02 -12.42
CA GLU A 98 2.93 -3.17 -11.00
C GLU A 98 3.47 -4.48 -10.42
N HIS A 99 3.69 -4.46 -9.10
CA HIS A 99 4.03 -5.67 -8.36
C HIS A 99 2.91 -6.74 -8.48
N PRO A 100 3.23 -8.04 -8.52
CA PRO A 100 2.22 -9.11 -8.63
C PRO A 100 1.07 -9.03 -7.61
N SER A 101 1.30 -8.49 -6.42
CA SER A 101 0.23 -8.28 -5.42
C SER A 101 -0.82 -7.23 -5.82
N ILE A 102 -0.48 -6.33 -6.74
CA ILE A 102 -1.43 -5.38 -7.35
C ILE A 102 -2.06 -6.04 -8.59
N TYR A 103 -1.22 -6.52 -9.51
CA TYR A 103 -1.66 -7.09 -10.79
C TYR A 103 -2.67 -8.23 -10.58
N ASN A 104 -2.34 -9.21 -9.72
CA ASN A 104 -3.23 -10.35 -9.44
C ASN A 104 -4.53 -9.91 -8.76
N THR A 105 -4.47 -8.87 -7.93
CA THR A 105 -5.67 -8.32 -7.27
C THR A 105 -6.56 -7.58 -8.28
N MET A 106 -5.99 -6.85 -9.22
CA MET A 106 -6.75 -6.21 -10.29
C MET A 106 -7.44 -7.27 -11.17
N SER A 107 -6.72 -8.33 -11.55
CA SER A 107 -7.30 -9.44 -12.31
C SER A 107 -8.45 -10.12 -11.55
N PHE A 108 -8.32 -10.31 -10.24
CA PHE A 108 -9.41 -10.82 -9.40
C PHE A 108 -10.62 -9.86 -9.37
N LEU A 109 -10.39 -8.55 -9.36
CA LEU A 109 -11.47 -7.57 -9.41
C LEU A 109 -12.19 -7.60 -10.78
N GLU A 110 -11.48 -7.87 -11.88
CA GLU A 110 -12.11 -8.10 -13.20
C GLU A 110 -13.06 -9.29 -13.16
N GLU A 111 -12.68 -10.40 -12.50
CA GLU A 111 -13.56 -11.57 -12.31
C GLU A 111 -14.83 -11.21 -11.50
N LEU A 112 -14.74 -10.20 -10.62
CA LEU A 112 -15.88 -9.68 -9.86
C LEU A 112 -16.73 -8.65 -10.64
N GLY A 113 -16.37 -8.38 -11.90
CA GLY A 113 -17.12 -7.50 -12.80
C GLY A 113 -16.76 -6.02 -12.68
N PHE A 114 -15.55 -5.71 -12.22
CA PHE A 114 -14.93 -4.40 -12.41
C PHE A 114 -14.22 -4.33 -13.76
N GLU A 115 -14.04 -3.13 -14.28
CA GLU A 115 -13.28 -2.87 -15.50
C GLU A 115 -11.93 -2.29 -15.12
N VAL A 116 -10.83 -2.88 -15.59
CA VAL A 116 -9.47 -2.43 -15.27
C VAL A 116 -8.78 -1.91 -16.53
N THR A 117 -8.33 -0.66 -16.49
CA THR A 117 -7.42 -0.11 -17.49
C THR A 117 -5.99 -0.22 -17.01
N TYR A 118 -5.16 -0.95 -17.77
CA TYR A 118 -3.73 -1.06 -17.54
C TYR A 118 -2.99 -0.04 -18.41
N LEU A 119 -2.49 1.03 -17.79
CA LEU A 119 -1.72 2.06 -18.49
C LEU A 119 -0.42 1.48 -19.03
N PRO A 120 -0.07 1.76 -20.30
CA PRO A 120 1.24 1.42 -20.83
C PRO A 120 2.32 2.28 -20.16
N VAL A 121 3.55 1.79 -20.18
CA VAL A 121 4.73 2.54 -19.76
C VAL A 121 5.71 2.69 -20.92
N ASP A 122 6.55 3.70 -20.86
CA ASP A 122 7.65 3.87 -21.82
C ASP A 122 8.78 2.85 -21.56
N HIS A 123 9.86 2.94 -22.36
CA HIS A 123 11.02 2.07 -22.25
C HIS A 123 11.84 2.26 -20.96
N LEU A 124 11.56 3.31 -20.17
CA LEU A 124 12.16 3.58 -18.86
C LEU A 124 11.24 3.16 -17.70
N GLY A 125 10.01 2.76 -18.02
CA GLY A 125 9.02 2.31 -17.04
C GLY A 125 8.08 3.40 -16.52
N HIS A 126 8.04 4.59 -17.15
CA HIS A 126 7.17 5.70 -16.76
C HIS A 126 5.84 5.70 -17.51
N ILE A 127 4.76 6.04 -16.79
CA ILE A 127 3.45 6.29 -17.41
C ILE A 127 3.41 7.66 -18.11
N SER A 128 2.50 7.80 -19.07
CA SER A 128 2.10 9.09 -19.62
C SER A 128 0.96 9.70 -18.80
N LEU A 129 1.12 10.95 -18.34
CA LEU A 129 0.03 11.67 -17.66
C LEU A 129 -1.14 11.94 -18.61
N GLU A 130 -0.88 12.14 -19.90
CA GLU A 130 -1.91 12.29 -20.92
C GLU A 130 -2.72 10.99 -21.09
N ASP A 131 -2.06 9.83 -21.09
CA ASP A 131 -2.75 8.54 -21.15
C ASP A 131 -3.60 8.29 -19.90
N LEU A 132 -3.10 8.67 -18.74
CA LEU A 132 -3.87 8.61 -17.49
C LEU A 132 -5.11 9.53 -17.56
N GLU A 133 -4.94 10.78 -17.97
CA GLU A 133 -6.04 11.74 -18.10
C GLU A 133 -7.13 11.22 -19.07
N ASN A 134 -6.72 10.69 -20.22
CA ASN A 134 -7.62 10.10 -21.21
C ASN A 134 -8.30 8.80 -20.71
N ALA A 135 -7.68 8.07 -19.78
CA ALA A 135 -8.24 6.85 -19.20
C ALA A 135 -9.24 7.12 -18.08
N ILE A 136 -9.17 8.27 -17.40
CA ILE A 136 -10.12 8.63 -16.34
C ILE A 136 -11.53 8.83 -16.93
N ARG A 137 -12.52 8.17 -16.32
CA ARG A 137 -13.93 8.21 -16.70
C ARG A 137 -14.78 8.64 -15.49
N GLU A 138 -16.04 9.02 -15.73
CA GLU A 138 -16.98 9.37 -14.65
C GLU A 138 -17.20 8.24 -13.63
N ASP A 139 -17.07 6.98 -14.07
CA ASP A 139 -17.19 5.80 -13.22
C ASP A 139 -15.85 5.25 -12.71
N THR A 140 -14.76 6.00 -12.85
CA THR A 140 -13.45 5.64 -12.28
C THR A 140 -13.48 5.85 -10.78
N ILE A 141 -13.24 4.79 -10.02
CA ILE A 141 -13.29 4.82 -8.54
C ILE A 141 -11.92 4.59 -7.87
N LEU A 142 -10.90 4.21 -8.64
CA LEU A 142 -9.56 3.95 -8.11
C LEU A 142 -8.50 4.11 -9.20
N VAL A 143 -7.44 4.81 -8.86
CA VAL A 143 -6.17 4.84 -9.61
C VAL A 143 -5.07 4.32 -8.70
N SER A 144 -4.40 3.25 -9.12
CA SER A 144 -3.30 2.61 -8.38
C SER A 144 -2.03 2.63 -9.21
N VAL A 145 -1.02 3.36 -8.75
CA VAL A 145 0.26 3.53 -9.42
C VAL A 145 1.39 3.34 -8.42
N MET A 146 2.35 2.48 -8.74
CA MET A 146 3.56 2.28 -7.95
C MET A 146 4.39 3.56 -7.93
N TYR A 147 4.78 4.04 -6.75
CA TYR A 147 5.59 5.26 -6.65
C TYR A 147 7.00 5.05 -7.20
N VAL A 148 7.66 3.99 -6.80
CA VAL A 148 9.00 3.60 -7.29
C VAL A 148 8.96 2.14 -7.69
N ASN A 149 9.24 1.86 -8.97
CA ASN A 149 9.29 0.48 -9.45
C ASN A 149 10.51 -0.23 -8.87
N ASN A 150 10.31 -1.36 -8.21
CA ASN A 150 11.36 -2.12 -7.53
C ASN A 150 12.30 -2.87 -8.49
N GLU A 151 11.91 -3.08 -9.74
CA GLU A 151 12.73 -3.80 -10.74
C GLU A 151 13.61 -2.86 -11.54
N VAL A 152 13.07 -1.75 -12.03
CA VAL A 152 13.79 -0.83 -12.94
C VAL A 152 14.10 0.52 -12.30
N GLY A 153 13.55 0.82 -11.13
CA GLY A 153 13.81 2.07 -10.41
C GLY A 153 13.11 3.30 -10.99
N ALA A 154 12.13 3.13 -11.88
CA ALA A 154 11.33 4.24 -12.38
C ALA A 154 10.55 4.89 -11.22
N VAL A 155 10.56 6.22 -11.17
CA VAL A 155 9.86 7.02 -10.14
C VAL A 155 8.70 7.74 -10.80
N GLU A 156 7.47 7.38 -10.41
CA GLU A 156 6.27 7.97 -10.99
C GLU A 156 5.94 9.33 -10.37
N PRO A 157 5.39 10.28 -11.14
CA PRO A 157 5.07 11.64 -10.70
C PRO A 157 3.76 11.65 -9.88
N ILE A 158 3.74 11.00 -8.71
CA ILE A 158 2.54 10.78 -7.87
C ILE A 158 1.82 12.09 -7.53
N GLU A 159 2.55 13.19 -7.34
CA GLU A 159 1.95 14.50 -7.07
C GLU A 159 1.09 14.98 -8.25
N ALA A 160 1.59 14.88 -9.48
CA ALA A 160 0.83 15.24 -10.68
C ALA A 160 -0.35 14.28 -10.92
N ILE A 161 -0.15 12.98 -10.70
CA ILE A 161 -1.21 11.96 -10.76
C ILE A 161 -2.33 12.29 -9.77
N SER A 162 -1.97 12.64 -8.53
CA SER A 162 -2.94 13.03 -7.50
C SER A 162 -3.76 14.27 -7.90
N GLN A 163 -3.13 15.26 -8.54
CA GLN A 163 -3.84 16.45 -9.01
C GLN A 163 -4.88 16.11 -10.09
N LEU A 164 -4.54 15.23 -11.04
CA LEU A 164 -5.50 14.77 -12.05
C LEU A 164 -6.70 14.06 -11.42
N SER A 165 -6.46 13.17 -10.44
CA SER A 165 -7.54 12.44 -9.77
C SER A 165 -8.46 13.36 -8.94
N LEU A 166 -7.93 14.42 -8.32
CA LEU A 166 -8.71 15.37 -7.51
C LEU A 166 -9.58 16.31 -8.35
N ILE A 167 -9.24 16.54 -9.63
CA ILE A 167 -10.03 17.37 -10.53
C ILE A 167 -11.29 16.62 -11.02
N HIS A 168 -11.30 15.29 -10.97
CA HIS A 168 -12.36 14.45 -11.54
C HIS A 168 -13.21 13.72 -10.48
N ILE A 169 -12.94 13.96 -9.19
CA ILE A 169 -13.76 13.49 -8.06
C ILE A 169 -14.54 14.72 -7.50
#